data_ef8e24ffe13d6ef2290d2bce9c18e2f4
#
_entry.id   ef8e24ffe13d6ef2290d2bce9c18e2f4
#
_cell.length_a   1.000
_cell.length_b   1.000
_cell.length_c   1.000
_cell.angle_alpha   90.00
_cell.angle_beta   90.00
_cell.angle_gamma   90.00
#
_symmetry.space_group_name_H-M   'P 1'
#
loop_
_entity.id
_entity.type
_entity.pdbx_description
1 polymer ?
#
loop_
_entity_poly.entity_id
_entity_poly.type
_entity_poly.pdbx_seq_one_letter_code
_entity_poly.pdbx_strand_id
1 'polypeptide(L)'
;MRFEARDLYYKSAEEMEQAFKHIPEALSNTVRIAEECHVEMDFTHHYFPVYELPEGMTLSTEFQRLAREGLKQRLELHPDRDTIDPQIYWDRLEMELKVICEMGFPGYFLIVQDFINWAKGNDIPVGPGRGSAAGSIVAWALRITNLDPLPYNLIFERFLNIERVSLPDIDVDFCEDKRTRVIQYVSQKYGIDSVSQITTFGKMKAKAVVRDVGRALDMSFKETDRIAKLIPDDLKMTIKKALDAEPELATLYKEDQIIRKLIDVSMRLEGLSRHASTHAAGVVVSDKPMDEYLPIYRGKKGELVTQFDMKMVEKVGLVKFDFLGLRTMTLIDNTLKAIEEQGKKAPNLDILPLTDPDTYDVFSRGDTDGVFQVESSGMRQYLRMLRPNCFEDIIAMLALYRPGPLGSGMVDEFIKRKHGEVDVTYPLPSLEGCLKDTYGVIVYQEQVMQIAQIVAGYTLGGADLLRRAMGKKNAEAMAKERTLFVDGAVKNGTSKEK
;
A
#
# COMPACT_ATOMS: atom_id res chain seq x y z
N MET A 1 27.50 18.18 -21.92
CA MET A 1 27.10 17.44 -23.14
C MET A 1 26.21 18.38 -23.94
N ARG A 2 26.64 18.81 -25.11
CA ARG A 2 25.82 19.62 -26.04
C ARG A 2 25.48 18.74 -27.23
N PHE A 3 24.23 18.71 -27.64
CA PHE A 3 23.82 18.09 -28.88
C PHE A 3 24.22 19.01 -30.03
N GLU A 4 24.85 18.47 -31.09
CA GLU A 4 25.22 19.22 -32.30
C GLU A 4 23.95 19.60 -33.09
N ALA A 5 22.93 18.75 -33.08
CA ALA A 5 21.65 19.02 -33.72
C ALA A 5 20.90 20.15 -33.02
N ARG A 6 20.54 21.19 -33.77
CA ARG A 6 19.76 22.34 -33.27
C ARG A 6 18.28 22.24 -33.61
N ASP A 7 17.86 21.23 -34.35
CA ASP A 7 16.52 21.07 -34.94
C ASP A 7 15.65 20.08 -34.16
N LEU A 8 15.81 20.02 -32.84
CA LEU A 8 15.08 19.13 -31.97
C LEU A 8 13.77 19.75 -31.43
N TYR A 9 13.11 20.59 -32.21
CA TYR A 9 11.85 21.19 -31.90
C TYR A 9 10.73 20.65 -32.83
N TYR A 10 9.47 20.85 -32.46
CA TYR A 10 8.31 20.51 -33.29
C TYR A 10 8.24 21.51 -34.46
N LYS A 11 8.54 21.04 -35.66
CA LYS A 11 8.58 21.87 -36.88
C LYS A 11 7.15 22.20 -37.34
N SER A 12 7.01 23.36 -37.99
CA SER A 12 5.73 23.74 -38.64
C SER A 12 5.49 22.91 -39.91
N ALA A 13 4.25 22.95 -40.42
CA ALA A 13 3.93 22.26 -41.69
C ALA A 13 4.78 22.77 -42.86
N GLU A 14 5.00 24.08 -42.93
CA GLU A 14 5.79 24.73 -43.97
C GLU A 14 7.28 24.31 -43.89
N GLU A 15 7.82 24.23 -42.66
CA GLU A 15 9.20 23.74 -42.45
C GLU A 15 9.35 22.29 -42.86
N MET A 16 8.35 21.44 -42.59
CA MET A 16 8.33 20.05 -43.01
C MET A 16 8.17 19.92 -44.51
N GLU A 17 7.29 20.68 -45.16
CA GLU A 17 7.16 20.72 -46.63
C GLU A 17 8.46 21.11 -47.32
N GLN A 18 9.15 22.12 -46.80
CA GLN A 18 10.45 22.54 -47.32
C GLN A 18 11.52 21.47 -47.12
N ALA A 19 11.56 20.82 -45.97
CA ALA A 19 12.53 19.78 -45.67
C ALA A 19 12.33 18.54 -46.55
N PHE A 20 11.09 18.16 -46.85
CA PHE A 20 10.74 16.96 -47.62
C PHE A 20 10.23 17.25 -49.03
N LYS A 21 10.51 18.45 -49.61
CA LYS A 21 10.08 18.82 -50.95
C LYS A 21 10.55 17.86 -52.05
N HIS A 22 11.63 17.11 -51.80
CA HIS A 22 12.18 16.11 -52.71
C HIS A 22 11.48 14.74 -52.60
N ILE A 23 10.65 14.52 -51.57
CA ILE A 23 9.84 13.30 -51.35
C ILE A 23 8.48 13.70 -50.74
N PRO A 24 7.60 14.37 -51.50
CA PRO A 24 6.31 14.85 -50.98
C PRO A 24 5.41 13.72 -50.50
N GLU A 25 5.55 12.50 -51.01
CA GLU A 25 4.82 11.32 -50.56
C GLU A 25 5.14 10.97 -49.10
N ALA A 26 6.28 11.37 -48.57
CA ALA A 26 6.60 11.16 -47.16
C ALA A 26 5.60 11.93 -46.27
N LEU A 27 5.22 13.14 -46.66
CA LEU A 27 4.24 13.94 -45.90
C LEU A 27 2.81 13.44 -46.09
N SER A 28 2.37 13.12 -47.31
CA SER A 28 1.05 12.58 -47.54
C SER A 28 0.85 11.23 -46.87
N ASN A 29 1.90 10.41 -46.80
CA ASN A 29 1.85 9.14 -46.07
C ASN A 29 1.69 9.32 -44.55
N THR A 30 2.19 10.42 -43.93
CA THR A 30 1.96 10.65 -42.51
C THR A 30 0.47 10.87 -42.21
N VAL A 31 -0.23 11.60 -43.09
CA VAL A 31 -1.67 11.83 -42.99
C VAL A 31 -2.44 10.51 -43.18
N ARG A 32 -2.09 9.76 -44.25
CA ARG A 32 -2.71 8.47 -44.52
C ARG A 32 -2.57 7.50 -43.33
N ILE A 33 -1.37 7.38 -42.76
CA ILE A 33 -1.12 6.52 -41.61
C ILE A 33 -1.95 6.99 -40.41
N ALA A 34 -2.04 8.30 -40.17
CA ALA A 34 -2.86 8.84 -39.09
C ALA A 34 -4.35 8.52 -39.28
N GLU A 35 -4.84 8.57 -40.52
CA GLU A 35 -6.24 8.22 -40.88
C GLU A 35 -6.53 6.71 -40.76
N GLU A 36 -5.54 5.87 -40.99
CA GLU A 36 -5.63 4.40 -40.85
C GLU A 36 -5.53 3.95 -39.38
N CYS A 37 -4.95 4.76 -38.50
CA CYS A 37 -4.76 4.43 -37.09
C CYS A 37 -5.97 4.84 -36.24
N HIS A 38 -6.78 3.88 -35.82
CA HIS A 38 -7.87 4.09 -34.89
C HIS A 38 -7.59 3.33 -33.61
N VAL A 39 -7.31 4.05 -32.53
CA VAL A 39 -7.07 3.46 -31.21
C VAL A 39 -8.20 3.88 -30.27
N GLU A 40 -9.02 2.92 -29.88
CA GLU A 40 -10.02 3.08 -28.84
C GLU A 40 -9.53 2.42 -27.56
N MET A 41 -9.51 3.18 -26.47
CA MET A 41 -9.16 2.65 -25.14
C MET A 41 -10.43 2.45 -24.33
N ASP A 42 -10.69 1.21 -23.92
CA ASP A 42 -11.76 0.89 -22.98
C ASP A 42 -11.23 1.02 -21.54
N PHE A 43 -11.84 1.90 -20.75
CA PHE A 43 -11.53 2.12 -19.34
C PHE A 43 -12.58 1.54 -18.39
N THR A 44 -13.50 0.73 -18.91
CA THR A 44 -14.63 0.18 -18.14
C THR A 44 -14.44 -1.28 -17.75
N HIS A 45 -13.62 -2.01 -18.48
CA HIS A 45 -13.35 -3.41 -18.24
C HIS A 45 -12.09 -3.63 -17.41
N HIS A 46 -12.09 -4.72 -16.64
CA HIS A 46 -10.92 -5.21 -15.93
C HIS A 46 -10.48 -6.54 -16.54
N TYR A 47 -9.20 -6.62 -16.90
CA TYR A 47 -8.61 -7.78 -17.53
C TYR A 47 -7.87 -8.60 -16.47
N PHE A 48 -8.41 -9.77 -16.16
CA PHE A 48 -7.81 -10.70 -15.23
C PHE A 48 -7.07 -11.81 -15.95
N PRO A 49 -5.90 -12.25 -15.45
CA PRO A 49 -5.22 -13.41 -16.02
C PRO A 49 -6.11 -14.64 -15.99
N VAL A 50 -5.87 -15.56 -16.93
CA VAL A 50 -6.61 -16.81 -17.03
C VAL A 50 -6.11 -17.79 -15.97
N TYR A 51 -7.00 -18.21 -15.07
CA TYR A 51 -6.73 -19.28 -14.12
C TYR A 51 -7.18 -20.62 -14.70
N GLU A 52 -6.28 -21.62 -14.71
CA GLU A 52 -6.59 -22.95 -15.18
C GLU A 52 -7.54 -23.66 -14.20
N LEU A 53 -8.73 -24.00 -14.68
CA LEU A 53 -9.77 -24.63 -13.88
C LEU A 53 -9.78 -26.15 -14.08
N PRO A 54 -10.11 -26.93 -13.04
CA PRO A 54 -10.46 -28.32 -13.21
C PRO A 54 -11.67 -28.49 -14.16
N GLU A 55 -11.74 -29.62 -14.85
CA GLU A 55 -12.81 -29.91 -15.81
C GLU A 55 -14.20 -29.79 -15.16
N GLY A 56 -15.10 -29.05 -15.82
CA GLY A 56 -16.47 -28.84 -15.37
C GLY A 56 -16.64 -27.79 -14.26
N MET A 57 -15.56 -27.12 -13.82
CA MET A 57 -15.61 -26.09 -12.80
C MET A 57 -15.66 -24.69 -13.41
N THR A 58 -16.28 -23.73 -12.66
CA THR A 58 -16.19 -22.29 -12.91
C THR A 58 -15.26 -21.65 -11.90
N LEU A 59 -14.80 -20.41 -12.17
CA LEU A 59 -13.99 -19.65 -11.19
C LEU A 59 -14.66 -19.56 -9.83
N SER A 60 -15.97 -19.29 -9.81
CA SER A 60 -16.72 -19.17 -8.56
C SER A 60 -16.87 -20.50 -7.82
N THR A 61 -17.10 -21.61 -8.53
CA THR A 61 -17.25 -22.92 -7.87
C THR A 61 -15.93 -23.42 -7.31
N GLU A 62 -14.83 -23.27 -8.06
CA GLU A 62 -13.50 -23.66 -7.59
C GLU A 62 -13.04 -22.81 -6.40
N PHE A 63 -13.23 -21.50 -6.49
CA PHE A 63 -12.92 -20.57 -5.41
C PHE A 63 -13.65 -20.92 -4.10
N GLN A 64 -14.97 -21.13 -4.16
CA GLN A 64 -15.78 -21.52 -3.01
C GLN A 64 -15.36 -22.87 -2.43
N ARG A 65 -15.07 -23.86 -3.29
CA ARG A 65 -14.59 -25.19 -2.88
C ARG A 65 -13.29 -25.07 -2.09
N LEU A 66 -12.29 -24.40 -2.67
CA LEU A 66 -10.97 -24.21 -2.03
C LEU A 66 -11.07 -23.43 -0.71
N ALA A 67 -11.90 -22.39 -0.65
CA ALA A 67 -12.08 -21.62 0.57
C ALA A 67 -12.71 -22.44 1.69
N ARG A 68 -13.76 -23.25 1.39
CA ARG A 68 -14.39 -24.12 2.39
C ARG A 68 -13.45 -25.24 2.86
N GLU A 69 -12.73 -25.88 1.96
CA GLU A 69 -11.71 -26.87 2.31
C GLU A 69 -10.60 -26.26 3.16
N GLY A 70 -10.13 -25.06 2.78
CA GLY A 70 -9.10 -24.34 3.52
C GLY A 70 -9.55 -23.94 4.91
N LEU A 71 -10.79 -23.44 5.08
CA LEU A 71 -11.33 -23.13 6.42
C LEU A 71 -11.39 -24.38 7.29
N LYS A 72 -11.89 -25.50 6.76
CA LYS A 72 -11.92 -26.76 7.50
C LYS A 72 -10.54 -27.13 8.03
N GLN A 73 -9.50 -27.07 7.17
CA GLN A 73 -8.12 -27.35 7.56
C GLN A 73 -7.59 -26.36 8.63
N ARG A 74 -7.93 -25.06 8.50
CA ARG A 74 -7.55 -24.05 9.48
C ARG A 74 -8.16 -24.31 10.85
N LEU A 75 -9.45 -24.65 10.92
CA LEU A 75 -10.15 -24.96 12.15
C LEU A 75 -9.61 -26.24 12.83
N GLU A 76 -9.29 -27.28 12.06
CA GLU A 76 -8.70 -28.52 12.58
C GLU A 76 -7.32 -28.29 13.22
N LEU A 77 -6.56 -27.33 12.71
CA LEU A 77 -5.21 -26.98 13.18
C LEU A 77 -5.20 -25.76 14.12
N HIS A 78 -6.36 -25.17 14.43
CA HIS A 78 -6.43 -23.97 15.23
C HIS A 78 -5.92 -24.22 16.66
N PRO A 79 -5.06 -23.34 17.22
CA PRO A 79 -4.57 -23.51 18.59
C PRO A 79 -5.71 -23.62 19.63
N ASP A 80 -6.76 -22.82 19.47
CA ASP A 80 -7.89 -22.71 20.36
C ASP A 80 -9.13 -23.50 19.89
N ARG A 81 -8.95 -24.53 19.06
CA ARG A 81 -10.02 -25.31 18.42
C ARG A 81 -11.09 -25.84 19.39
N ASP A 82 -10.69 -26.10 20.64
CA ASP A 82 -11.58 -26.66 21.66
C ASP A 82 -12.43 -25.58 22.38
N THR A 83 -12.14 -24.30 22.13
CA THR A 83 -12.79 -23.15 22.80
C THR A 83 -13.51 -22.21 21.85
N ILE A 84 -13.13 -22.19 20.57
CA ILE A 84 -13.80 -21.38 19.54
C ILE A 84 -15.12 -22.01 19.09
N ASP A 85 -16.07 -21.17 18.68
CA ASP A 85 -17.29 -21.62 18.00
C ASP A 85 -17.06 -21.68 16.49
N PRO A 86 -16.93 -22.88 15.87
CA PRO A 86 -16.71 -23.01 14.45
C PRO A 86 -17.80 -22.38 13.59
N GLN A 87 -19.05 -22.28 14.11
CA GLN A 87 -20.18 -21.74 13.34
C GLN A 87 -19.97 -20.28 12.98
N ILE A 88 -19.38 -19.48 13.88
CA ILE A 88 -19.06 -18.07 13.64
C ILE A 88 -18.10 -17.94 12.44
N TYR A 89 -17.14 -18.84 12.33
CA TYR A 89 -16.18 -18.86 11.19
C TYR A 89 -16.88 -19.23 9.87
N TRP A 90 -17.76 -20.23 9.90
CA TRP A 90 -18.51 -20.64 8.71
C TRP A 90 -19.47 -19.53 8.24
N ASP A 91 -20.21 -18.90 9.15
CA ASP A 91 -21.15 -17.82 8.83
C ASP A 91 -20.40 -16.64 8.20
N ARG A 92 -19.24 -16.29 8.75
CA ARG A 92 -18.39 -15.23 8.22
C ARG A 92 -17.81 -15.60 6.84
N LEU A 93 -17.37 -16.84 6.63
CA LEU A 93 -16.87 -17.33 5.34
C LEU A 93 -17.96 -17.21 4.27
N GLU A 94 -19.16 -17.73 4.51
CA GLU A 94 -20.25 -17.71 3.53
C GLU A 94 -20.67 -16.28 3.18
N MET A 95 -20.68 -15.38 4.14
CA MET A 95 -20.93 -13.95 3.92
C MET A 95 -19.88 -13.36 2.97
N GLU A 96 -18.59 -13.57 3.26
CA GLU A 96 -17.50 -13.06 2.42
C GLU A 96 -17.48 -13.68 1.02
N LEU A 97 -17.70 -15.00 0.90
CA LEU A 97 -17.79 -15.70 -0.37
C LEU A 97 -18.88 -15.11 -1.27
N LYS A 98 -20.05 -14.81 -0.69
CA LYS A 98 -21.14 -14.17 -1.42
C LYS A 98 -20.70 -12.82 -1.98
N VAL A 99 -20.13 -11.95 -1.14
CA VAL A 99 -19.69 -10.61 -1.54
C VAL A 99 -18.60 -10.68 -2.63
N ILE A 100 -17.59 -11.53 -2.45
CA ILE A 100 -16.50 -11.69 -3.42
C ILE A 100 -17.00 -12.17 -4.77
N CYS A 101 -17.96 -13.13 -4.78
CA CYS A 101 -18.58 -13.64 -6.00
C CYS A 101 -19.45 -12.57 -6.69
N GLU A 102 -20.28 -11.83 -5.94
CA GLU A 102 -21.12 -10.76 -6.46
C GLU A 102 -20.29 -9.62 -7.07
N MET A 103 -19.13 -9.31 -6.49
CA MET A 103 -18.19 -8.32 -7.02
C MET A 103 -17.34 -8.81 -8.19
N GLY A 104 -17.38 -10.11 -8.54
CA GLY A 104 -16.67 -10.69 -9.70
C GLY A 104 -15.17 -10.95 -9.46
N PHE A 105 -14.71 -11.11 -8.21
CA PHE A 105 -13.30 -11.29 -7.87
C PHE A 105 -12.80 -12.71 -7.54
N PRO A 106 -13.55 -13.82 -7.76
CA PRO A 106 -13.04 -15.16 -7.52
C PRO A 106 -11.70 -15.43 -8.22
N GLY A 107 -11.56 -15.04 -9.51
CA GLY A 107 -10.33 -15.21 -10.28
C GLY A 107 -9.13 -14.51 -9.66
N TYR A 108 -9.30 -13.29 -9.14
CA TYR A 108 -8.25 -12.56 -8.46
C TYR A 108 -7.72 -13.31 -7.22
N PHE A 109 -8.62 -13.80 -6.37
CA PHE A 109 -8.25 -14.57 -5.18
C PHE A 109 -7.55 -15.89 -5.53
N LEU A 110 -8.01 -16.58 -6.56
CA LEU A 110 -7.38 -17.82 -7.04
C LEU A 110 -5.95 -17.60 -7.52
N ILE A 111 -5.68 -16.52 -8.24
CA ILE A 111 -4.35 -16.17 -8.72
C ILE A 111 -3.43 -15.80 -7.55
N VAL A 112 -3.92 -14.99 -6.60
CA VAL A 112 -3.14 -14.63 -5.41
C VAL A 112 -2.82 -15.85 -4.56
N GLN A 113 -3.82 -16.71 -4.35
CA GLN A 113 -3.66 -17.98 -3.63
C GLN A 113 -2.64 -18.89 -4.30
N ASP A 114 -2.66 -18.96 -5.63
CA ASP A 114 -1.76 -19.80 -6.42
C ASP A 114 -0.28 -19.44 -6.19
N PHE A 115 0.12 -18.19 -6.46
CA PHE A 115 1.53 -17.83 -6.33
C PHE A 115 2.02 -17.80 -4.88
N ILE A 116 1.15 -17.49 -3.91
CA ILE A 116 1.50 -17.53 -2.48
C ILE A 116 1.73 -18.97 -2.02
N ASN A 117 0.82 -19.88 -2.36
CA ASN A 117 0.96 -21.29 -1.96
C ASN A 117 2.10 -21.98 -2.72
N TRP A 118 2.35 -21.60 -3.97
CA TRP A 118 3.54 -22.04 -4.67
C TRP A 118 4.82 -21.58 -3.96
N ALA A 119 4.89 -20.33 -3.56
CA ALA A 119 6.03 -19.80 -2.83
C ALA A 119 6.26 -20.56 -1.51
N LYS A 120 5.21 -20.74 -0.70
CA LYS A 120 5.24 -21.52 0.55
C LYS A 120 5.68 -22.96 0.34
N GLY A 121 5.24 -23.61 -0.75
CA GLY A 121 5.63 -24.97 -1.13
C GLY A 121 7.05 -25.10 -1.70
N ASN A 122 7.72 -23.97 -2.01
CA ASN A 122 9.07 -23.93 -2.57
C ASN A 122 10.08 -23.26 -1.66
N ASP A 123 9.88 -23.30 -0.34
CA ASP A 123 10.74 -22.75 0.71
C ASP A 123 11.03 -21.23 0.54
N ILE A 124 10.03 -20.51 0.05
CA ILE A 124 10.08 -19.06 -0.02
C ILE A 124 9.20 -18.49 1.09
N PRO A 125 9.78 -17.89 2.13
CA PRO A 125 9.01 -17.28 3.21
C PRO A 125 8.10 -16.18 2.70
N VAL A 126 6.85 -16.24 3.14
CA VAL A 126 5.79 -15.26 2.85
C VAL A 126 5.30 -14.67 4.16
N GLY A 127 5.15 -13.35 4.21
CA GLY A 127 4.63 -12.65 5.38
C GLY A 127 3.21 -13.09 5.76
N PRO A 128 2.80 -12.87 7.01
CA PRO A 128 1.49 -13.33 7.52
C PRO A 128 0.31 -12.57 6.93
N GLY A 129 0.56 -11.55 6.16
CA GLY A 129 -0.43 -10.65 5.56
C GLY A 129 -0.22 -9.21 5.99
N ARG A 130 -0.80 -8.29 5.23
CA ARG A 130 -0.74 -6.86 5.51
C ARG A 130 -1.96 -6.12 4.97
N GLY A 131 -2.12 -4.86 5.40
CA GLY A 131 -3.18 -3.99 4.90
C GLY A 131 -4.58 -4.48 5.29
N SER A 132 -5.54 -4.26 4.42
CA SER A 132 -6.94 -4.59 4.67
C SER A 132 -7.28 -6.05 4.40
N ALA A 133 -6.50 -6.76 3.59
CA ALA A 133 -6.72 -8.17 3.26
C ALA A 133 -6.66 -9.09 4.49
N ALA A 134 -5.91 -8.69 5.54
CA ALA A 134 -5.87 -9.39 6.81
C ALA A 134 -7.25 -9.47 7.52
N GLY A 135 -8.21 -8.63 7.14
CA GLY A 135 -9.60 -8.68 7.65
C GLY A 135 -10.51 -9.69 6.97
N SER A 136 -10.01 -10.47 5.99
CA SER A 136 -10.79 -11.47 5.26
C SER A 136 -10.54 -12.88 5.77
N ILE A 137 -11.60 -13.56 6.19
CA ILE A 137 -11.55 -14.98 6.55
C ILE A 137 -11.33 -15.87 5.32
N VAL A 138 -11.81 -15.45 4.15
CA VAL A 138 -11.55 -16.13 2.87
C VAL A 138 -10.05 -16.08 2.53
N ALA A 139 -9.39 -14.92 2.73
CA ALA A 139 -7.95 -14.80 2.53
C ALA A 139 -7.16 -15.71 3.50
N TRP A 140 -7.62 -15.83 4.75
CA TRP A 140 -7.05 -16.74 5.74
C TRP A 140 -7.27 -18.21 5.37
N ALA A 141 -8.48 -18.58 4.99
CA ALA A 141 -8.83 -19.94 4.55
C ALA A 141 -8.01 -20.37 3.33
N LEU A 142 -7.85 -19.50 2.33
CA LEU A 142 -7.04 -19.76 1.13
C LEU A 142 -5.53 -19.71 1.38
N ARG A 143 -5.08 -19.51 2.63
CA ARG A 143 -3.66 -19.37 3.02
C ARG A 143 -2.96 -18.18 2.34
N ILE A 144 -3.73 -17.20 1.89
CA ILE A 144 -3.21 -15.90 1.43
C ILE A 144 -2.62 -15.14 2.62
N THR A 145 -3.38 -15.09 3.72
CA THR A 145 -2.91 -14.56 5.01
C THR A 145 -2.74 -15.68 6.04
N ASN A 146 -1.94 -15.44 7.08
CA ASN A 146 -1.77 -16.36 8.22
C ASN A 146 -2.37 -15.81 9.51
N LEU A 147 -3.01 -14.64 9.46
CA LEU A 147 -3.69 -14.02 10.60
C LEU A 147 -5.17 -14.40 10.59
N ASP A 148 -5.66 -14.97 11.69
CA ASP A 148 -7.09 -15.11 11.94
C ASP A 148 -7.72 -13.72 12.22
N PRO A 149 -8.70 -13.28 11.41
CA PRO A 149 -9.28 -11.95 11.57
C PRO A 149 -10.25 -11.82 12.76
N LEU A 150 -10.84 -12.91 13.24
CA LEU A 150 -11.94 -12.86 14.20
C LEU A 150 -11.50 -12.45 15.62
N PRO A 151 -10.41 -12.98 16.21
CA PRO A 151 -9.95 -12.57 17.52
C PRO A 151 -9.60 -11.09 17.64
N TYR A 152 -9.23 -10.46 16.52
CA TYR A 152 -8.87 -9.04 16.45
C TYR A 152 -10.02 -8.14 15.97
N ASN A 153 -11.22 -8.66 15.82
CA ASN A 153 -12.40 -7.92 15.34
C ASN A 153 -12.15 -7.16 14.03
N LEU A 154 -11.38 -7.76 13.11
CA LEU A 154 -11.09 -7.14 11.82
C LEU A 154 -12.32 -7.16 10.92
N ILE A 155 -12.55 -6.04 10.24
CA ILE A 155 -13.76 -5.78 9.45
C ILE A 155 -13.48 -6.04 7.98
N PHE A 156 -14.25 -6.95 7.37
CA PHE A 156 -14.12 -7.31 5.95
C PHE A 156 -14.45 -6.16 4.99
N GLU A 157 -15.44 -5.33 5.33
CA GLU A 157 -15.89 -4.19 4.52
C GLU A 157 -14.81 -3.12 4.36
N ARG A 158 -13.78 -3.13 5.21
CA ARG A 158 -12.58 -2.31 5.01
C ARG A 158 -11.76 -2.78 3.81
N PHE A 159 -11.77 -4.07 3.51
CA PHE A 159 -11.08 -4.68 2.38
C PHE A 159 -11.94 -4.64 1.14
N LEU A 160 -13.10 -5.30 1.13
CA LEU A 160 -14.07 -5.30 0.05
C LEU A 160 -15.43 -4.81 0.53
N ASN A 161 -16.05 -3.93 -0.24
CA ASN A 161 -17.30 -3.28 0.13
C ASN A 161 -18.17 -3.10 -1.12
N ILE A 162 -19.37 -3.70 -1.10
CA ILE A 162 -20.34 -3.60 -2.21
C ILE A 162 -20.78 -2.14 -2.45
N GLU A 163 -20.87 -1.33 -1.39
CA GLU A 163 -21.20 0.10 -1.51
C GLU A 163 -20.09 0.91 -2.19
N ARG A 164 -18.95 0.28 -2.46
CA ARG A 164 -17.79 0.86 -3.10
C ARG A 164 -17.17 -0.12 -4.09
N VAL A 165 -17.43 0.09 -5.36
CA VAL A 165 -16.78 -0.69 -6.42
C VAL A 165 -15.31 -0.27 -6.55
N SER A 166 -14.39 -1.13 -6.07
CA SER A 166 -12.94 -0.98 -6.26
C SER A 166 -12.31 -2.36 -6.34
N LEU A 167 -11.26 -2.49 -7.13
CA LEU A 167 -10.47 -3.72 -7.17
C LEU A 167 -9.90 -4.04 -5.79
N PRO A 168 -9.85 -5.32 -5.40
CA PRO A 168 -9.09 -5.75 -4.24
C PRO A 168 -7.60 -5.46 -4.43
N ASP A 169 -6.92 -5.09 -3.36
CA ASP A 169 -5.49 -4.81 -3.35
C ASP A 169 -4.84 -5.66 -2.24
N ILE A 170 -4.20 -6.74 -2.64
CA ILE A 170 -3.51 -7.67 -1.75
C ILE A 170 -2.00 -7.50 -1.94
N ASP A 171 -1.39 -6.77 -1.03
CA ASP A 171 0.06 -6.67 -0.94
C ASP A 171 0.64 -7.93 -0.30
N VAL A 172 1.72 -8.47 -0.86
CA VAL A 172 2.36 -9.69 -0.35
C VAL A 172 3.84 -9.43 -0.05
N ASP A 173 4.23 -9.67 1.20
CA ASP A 173 5.61 -9.60 1.63
C ASP A 173 6.32 -10.95 1.39
N PHE A 174 7.32 -10.96 0.52
CA PHE A 174 8.19 -12.12 0.27
C PHE A 174 9.58 -11.90 0.88
N CYS A 175 10.26 -12.99 1.16
CA CYS A 175 11.71 -12.97 1.42
C CYS A 175 12.41 -12.23 0.26
N GLU A 176 13.18 -11.16 0.57
CA GLU A 176 13.79 -10.30 -0.45
C GLU A 176 14.68 -11.09 -1.41
N ASP A 177 15.50 -12.00 -0.90
CA ASP A 177 16.47 -12.77 -1.68
C ASP A 177 15.79 -13.77 -2.64
N LYS A 178 14.62 -14.28 -2.27
CA LYS A 178 13.91 -15.31 -3.04
C LYS A 178 12.75 -14.77 -3.88
N ARG A 179 12.36 -13.51 -3.72
CA ARG A 179 11.22 -12.88 -4.43
C ARG A 179 11.27 -13.06 -5.95
N THR A 180 12.46 -12.95 -6.54
CA THR A 180 12.63 -13.08 -8.00
C THR A 180 12.16 -14.44 -8.51
N ARG A 181 12.29 -15.52 -7.72
CA ARG A 181 11.79 -16.85 -8.08
C ARG A 181 10.26 -16.89 -8.22
N VAL A 182 9.54 -16.13 -7.39
CA VAL A 182 8.08 -16.02 -7.46
C VAL A 182 7.66 -15.30 -8.75
N ILE A 183 8.34 -14.19 -9.10
CA ILE A 183 8.09 -13.46 -10.35
C ILE A 183 8.35 -14.36 -11.55
N GLN A 184 9.41 -15.16 -11.53
CA GLN A 184 9.71 -16.14 -12.59
C GLN A 184 8.62 -17.21 -12.70
N TYR A 185 8.14 -17.74 -11.58
CA TYR A 185 7.03 -18.70 -11.59
C TYR A 185 5.77 -18.09 -12.24
N VAL A 186 5.39 -16.89 -11.82
CA VAL A 186 4.21 -16.20 -12.38
C VAL A 186 4.38 -15.99 -13.89
N SER A 187 5.57 -15.54 -14.33
CA SER A 187 5.86 -15.35 -15.76
C SER A 187 5.80 -16.69 -16.55
N GLN A 188 6.27 -17.77 -15.97
CA GLN A 188 6.22 -19.08 -16.62
C GLN A 188 4.80 -19.63 -16.70
N LYS A 189 4.02 -19.44 -15.64
CA LYS A 189 2.66 -19.99 -15.53
C LYS A 189 1.64 -19.22 -16.35
N TYR A 190 1.66 -17.88 -16.25
CA TYR A 190 0.67 -17.01 -16.86
C TYR A 190 1.09 -16.46 -18.23
N GLY A 191 2.31 -16.77 -18.68
CA GLY A 191 2.85 -16.35 -19.98
C GLY A 191 3.91 -15.29 -19.87
N ILE A 192 5.04 -15.49 -20.55
CA ILE A 192 6.19 -14.58 -20.53
C ILE A 192 5.83 -13.20 -21.11
N ASP A 193 4.96 -13.17 -22.14
CA ASP A 193 4.52 -11.96 -22.82
C ASP A 193 3.31 -11.30 -22.11
N SER A 194 2.65 -12.01 -21.18
CA SER A 194 1.49 -11.55 -20.41
C SER A 194 1.86 -11.00 -19.02
N VAL A 195 3.13 -11.11 -18.61
CA VAL A 195 3.61 -10.65 -17.30
C VAL A 195 4.67 -9.57 -17.47
N SER A 196 4.43 -8.41 -16.88
CA SER A 196 5.40 -7.32 -16.92
C SER A 196 5.53 -6.60 -15.59
N GLN A 197 6.67 -5.97 -15.38
CA GLN A 197 6.88 -5.06 -14.25
C GLN A 197 6.34 -3.68 -14.61
N ILE A 198 6.01 -2.87 -13.57
CA ILE A 198 5.48 -1.53 -13.78
C ILE A 198 6.63 -0.53 -13.82
N THR A 199 6.52 0.49 -14.67
CA THR A 199 7.45 1.63 -14.66
C THR A 199 7.12 2.62 -13.55
N THR A 200 8.14 3.30 -13.07
CA THR A 200 8.00 4.50 -12.23
C THR A 200 8.77 5.66 -12.85
N PHE A 201 8.20 6.86 -12.78
CA PHE A 201 8.86 8.06 -13.25
C PHE A 201 9.45 8.83 -12.07
N GLY A 202 10.78 8.88 -12.03
CA GLY A 202 11.48 9.74 -11.09
C GLY A 202 11.21 11.21 -11.43
N LYS A 203 10.75 11.99 -10.47
CA LYS A 203 10.48 13.42 -10.61
C LYS A 203 11.62 14.26 -10.05
N MET A 204 11.84 15.43 -10.64
CA MET A 204 12.78 16.42 -10.14
C MET A 204 12.20 17.06 -8.87
N LYS A 205 12.63 16.60 -7.69
CA LYS A 205 12.24 17.17 -6.40
C LYS A 205 13.09 18.38 -6.06
N ALA A 206 12.58 19.29 -5.19
CA ALA A 206 13.18 20.58 -4.84
C ALA A 206 14.71 20.56 -4.64
N LYS A 207 15.23 19.75 -3.71
CA LYS A 207 16.69 19.66 -3.48
C LYS A 207 17.48 19.12 -4.67
N ALA A 208 16.91 18.13 -5.39
CA ALA A 208 17.56 17.50 -6.51
C ALA A 208 17.62 18.43 -7.73
N VAL A 209 16.53 19.12 -8.04
CA VAL A 209 16.47 20.04 -9.16
C VAL A 209 17.41 21.24 -8.98
N VAL A 210 17.53 21.77 -7.76
CA VAL A 210 18.50 22.85 -7.47
C VAL A 210 19.93 22.39 -7.74
N ARG A 211 20.31 21.18 -7.32
CA ARG A 211 21.64 20.63 -7.62
C ARG A 211 21.87 20.39 -9.12
N ASP A 212 20.86 19.89 -9.82
CA ASP A 212 20.97 19.64 -11.26
C ASP A 212 21.09 20.94 -12.08
N VAL A 213 20.27 21.94 -11.73
CA VAL A 213 20.32 23.27 -12.39
C VAL A 213 21.60 23.99 -12.05
N GLY A 214 22.07 23.95 -10.79
CA GLY A 214 23.34 24.54 -10.40
C GLY A 214 24.52 23.98 -11.21
N ARG A 215 24.55 22.65 -11.40
CA ARG A 215 25.54 22.00 -12.26
C ARG A 215 25.42 22.46 -13.72
N ALA A 216 24.20 22.64 -14.22
CA ALA A 216 23.97 23.10 -15.61
C ALA A 216 24.34 24.59 -15.79
N LEU A 217 24.33 25.38 -14.72
CA LEU A 217 24.77 26.79 -14.68
C LEU A 217 26.25 26.95 -14.35
N ASP A 218 27.03 25.84 -14.35
CA ASP A 218 28.46 25.79 -14.01
C ASP A 218 28.80 26.33 -12.59
N MET A 219 27.84 26.26 -11.67
CA MET A 219 28.06 26.59 -10.25
C MET A 219 28.86 25.49 -9.55
N SER A 220 29.64 25.86 -8.54
CA SER A 220 30.38 24.89 -7.75
C SER A 220 29.43 23.96 -6.97
N PHE A 221 29.81 22.68 -6.85
CA PHE A 221 29.02 21.71 -6.07
C PHE A 221 28.79 22.18 -4.62
N LYS A 222 29.84 22.74 -4.00
CA LYS A 222 29.78 23.22 -2.60
C LYS A 222 28.74 24.33 -2.41
N GLU A 223 28.69 25.28 -3.31
CA GLU A 223 27.75 26.39 -3.30
C GLU A 223 26.32 25.92 -3.56
N THR A 224 26.13 25.12 -4.61
CA THR A 224 24.83 24.58 -4.97
C THR A 224 24.27 23.67 -3.85
N ASP A 225 25.12 22.85 -3.23
CA ASP A 225 24.71 21.95 -2.12
C ASP A 225 24.35 22.74 -0.87
N ARG A 226 25.05 23.87 -0.58
CA ARG A 226 24.68 24.80 0.50
C ARG A 226 23.26 25.31 0.30
N ILE A 227 22.93 25.77 -0.91
CA ILE A 227 21.58 26.30 -1.21
C ILE A 227 20.53 25.17 -1.13
N ALA A 228 20.82 24.00 -1.67
CA ALA A 228 19.93 22.86 -1.60
C ALA A 228 19.64 22.39 -0.15
N LYS A 229 20.61 22.54 0.76
CA LYS A 229 20.45 22.20 2.19
C LYS A 229 19.57 23.17 2.96
N LEU A 230 19.39 24.40 2.50
CA LEU A 230 18.44 25.35 3.09
C LEU A 230 16.98 24.92 2.84
N ILE A 231 16.72 24.07 1.86
CA ILE A 231 15.37 23.55 1.63
C ILE A 231 15.06 22.51 2.72
N PRO A 232 13.97 22.67 3.51
CA PRO A 232 13.60 21.71 4.56
C PRO A 232 13.35 20.28 4.03
N ASP A 233 13.61 19.29 4.87
CA ASP A 233 13.33 17.87 4.58
C ASP A 233 11.87 17.50 4.91
N ASP A 234 10.93 17.91 4.04
CA ASP A 234 9.52 17.54 4.13
C ASP A 234 9.13 16.81 2.83
N LEU A 235 8.33 15.77 2.95
CA LEU A 235 7.85 14.96 1.81
C LEU A 235 7.08 15.76 0.75
N LYS A 236 6.43 16.87 1.16
CA LYS A 236 5.63 17.75 0.30
C LYS A 236 6.26 19.12 0.11
N MET A 237 7.56 19.25 0.43
CA MET A 237 8.30 20.49 0.24
C MET A 237 8.46 20.80 -1.25
N THR A 238 8.15 22.04 -1.61
CA THR A 238 8.43 22.63 -2.92
C THR A 238 9.37 23.81 -2.74
N ILE A 239 10.05 24.21 -3.81
CA ILE A 239 10.95 25.38 -3.76
C ILE A 239 10.19 26.64 -3.33
N LYS A 240 8.96 26.81 -3.82
CA LYS A 240 8.10 27.93 -3.41
C LYS A 240 7.83 27.94 -1.90
N LYS A 241 7.44 26.79 -1.34
CA LYS A 241 7.23 26.65 0.12
C LYS A 241 8.50 26.85 0.92
N ALA A 242 9.64 26.41 0.37
CA ALA A 242 10.92 26.63 1.04
C ALA A 242 11.30 28.13 1.08
N LEU A 243 11.02 28.88 0.02
CA LEU A 243 11.19 30.36 0.04
C LEU A 243 10.31 31.06 1.07
N ASP A 244 9.11 30.53 1.31
CA ASP A 244 8.20 31.08 2.32
C ASP A 244 8.61 30.69 3.76
N ALA A 245 9.24 29.52 3.94
CA ALA A 245 9.57 28.97 5.25
C ALA A 245 10.98 29.32 5.74
N GLU A 246 11.96 29.54 4.83
CA GLU A 246 13.37 29.72 5.14
C GLU A 246 13.83 31.15 4.83
N PRO A 247 13.99 32.02 5.84
CA PRO A 247 14.38 33.44 5.64
C PRO A 247 15.73 33.59 4.94
N GLU A 248 16.72 32.73 5.22
CA GLU A 248 18.04 32.79 4.58
C GLU A 248 17.91 32.51 3.06
N LEU A 249 17.14 31.50 2.66
CA LEU A 249 16.91 31.20 1.25
C LEU A 249 16.19 32.35 0.54
N ALA A 250 15.18 32.94 1.20
CA ALA A 250 14.43 34.08 0.67
C ALA A 250 15.32 35.34 0.51
N THR A 251 16.24 35.59 1.42
CA THR A 251 17.21 36.69 1.35
C THR A 251 18.17 36.48 0.19
N LEU A 252 18.78 35.29 0.09
CA LEU A 252 19.69 34.95 -1.01
C LEU A 252 19.00 35.08 -2.36
N TYR A 253 17.74 34.64 -2.47
CA TYR A 253 16.94 34.76 -3.71
C TYR A 253 16.70 36.21 -4.12
N LYS A 254 16.58 37.17 -3.14
CA LYS A 254 16.37 38.58 -3.41
C LYS A 254 17.65 39.32 -3.76
N GLU A 255 18.74 39.00 -3.10
CA GLU A 255 20.00 39.78 -3.15
C GLU A 255 20.99 39.28 -4.20
N ASP A 256 21.02 37.95 -4.48
CA ASP A 256 21.97 37.32 -5.42
C ASP A 256 21.30 37.00 -6.73
N GLN A 257 21.75 37.59 -7.84
CA GLN A 257 21.18 37.35 -9.17
C GLN A 257 21.45 35.95 -9.69
N ILE A 258 22.57 35.33 -9.31
CA ILE A 258 22.92 33.97 -9.74
C ILE A 258 22.01 32.98 -9.02
N ILE A 259 21.82 33.17 -7.72
CA ILE A 259 20.92 32.33 -6.91
C ILE A 259 19.47 32.52 -7.37
N ARG A 260 19.06 33.75 -7.68
CA ARG A 260 17.73 34.02 -8.26
C ARG A 260 17.53 33.22 -9.54
N LYS A 261 18.47 33.28 -10.48
CA LYS A 261 18.41 32.52 -11.73
C LYS A 261 18.36 31.01 -11.47
N LEU A 262 19.17 30.50 -10.54
CA LEU A 262 19.16 29.09 -10.12
C LEU A 262 17.78 28.69 -9.62
N ILE A 263 17.18 29.43 -8.74
CA ILE A 263 15.88 29.14 -8.14
C ILE A 263 14.74 29.25 -9.17
N ASP A 264 14.73 30.32 -9.99
CA ASP A 264 13.70 30.52 -11.03
C ASP A 264 13.67 29.37 -12.04
N VAL A 265 14.85 28.93 -12.54
CA VAL A 265 14.95 27.79 -13.43
C VAL A 265 14.55 26.50 -12.72
N SER A 266 14.97 26.33 -11.48
CA SER A 266 14.62 25.17 -10.66
C SER A 266 13.11 25.05 -10.42
N MET A 267 12.41 26.14 -10.14
CA MET A 267 10.95 26.17 -9.99
C MET A 267 10.20 25.76 -11.26
N ARG A 268 10.74 26.10 -12.44
CA ARG A 268 10.14 25.70 -13.72
C ARG A 268 10.32 24.19 -14.01
N LEU A 269 11.40 23.60 -13.53
CA LEU A 269 11.74 22.19 -13.75
C LEU A 269 11.26 21.29 -12.62
N GLU A 270 10.88 21.86 -11.47
CA GLU A 270 10.36 21.09 -10.33
C GLU A 270 9.11 20.30 -10.70
N GLY A 271 9.08 19.03 -10.36
CA GLY A 271 7.97 18.13 -10.63
C GLY A 271 7.97 17.47 -12.01
N LEU A 272 8.82 17.90 -12.93
CA LEU A 272 8.97 17.23 -14.24
C LEU A 272 9.57 15.84 -14.08
N SER A 273 9.19 14.93 -14.98
CA SER A 273 9.75 13.59 -15.05
C SER A 273 11.22 13.66 -15.54
N ARG A 274 12.10 12.91 -14.85
CA ARG A 274 13.54 12.91 -15.11
C ARG A 274 14.00 11.63 -15.81
N HIS A 275 13.60 10.50 -15.27
CA HIS A 275 13.95 9.17 -15.79
C HIS A 275 12.86 8.17 -15.46
N ALA A 276 12.79 7.11 -16.27
CA ALA A 276 12.01 5.93 -15.97
C ALA A 276 12.87 4.91 -15.22
N SER A 277 12.26 4.21 -14.28
CA SER A 277 12.83 3.09 -13.55
C SER A 277 11.76 2.03 -13.33
N THR A 278 12.16 0.82 -13.03
CA THR A 278 11.23 -0.27 -12.72
C THR A 278 10.70 -0.10 -11.29
N HIS A 279 9.39 -0.28 -11.10
CA HIS A 279 8.75 -0.28 -9.78
C HIS A 279 9.32 -1.42 -8.91
N ALA A 280 9.52 -1.14 -7.63
CA ALA A 280 10.17 -2.10 -6.74
C ALA A 280 9.36 -3.38 -6.50
N ALA A 281 8.03 -3.32 -6.59
CA ALA A 281 7.13 -4.41 -6.20
C ALA A 281 6.08 -4.77 -7.26
N GLY A 282 5.56 -3.80 -8.01
CA GLY A 282 4.41 -3.97 -8.88
C GLY A 282 4.67 -4.86 -10.09
N VAL A 283 3.86 -5.90 -10.22
CA VAL A 283 3.82 -6.82 -11.36
C VAL A 283 2.40 -6.82 -11.92
N VAL A 284 2.29 -6.73 -13.22
CA VAL A 284 1.01 -6.79 -13.95
C VAL A 284 0.93 -8.13 -14.65
N VAL A 285 -0.24 -8.73 -14.58
CA VAL A 285 -0.54 -10.00 -15.28
C VAL A 285 -1.82 -9.80 -16.07
N SER A 286 -1.79 -10.09 -17.37
CA SER A 286 -2.93 -9.99 -18.29
C SER A 286 -3.35 -11.36 -18.83
N ASP A 287 -4.55 -11.41 -19.42
CA ASP A 287 -5.09 -12.60 -20.09
C ASP A 287 -4.50 -12.81 -21.48
N LYS A 288 -3.91 -11.77 -22.08
CA LYS A 288 -3.27 -11.76 -23.40
C LYS A 288 -1.89 -11.13 -23.34
N PRO A 289 -1.09 -11.18 -24.42
CA PRO A 289 0.17 -10.44 -24.49
C PRO A 289 0.00 -8.97 -24.08
N MET A 290 0.93 -8.48 -23.27
CA MET A 290 0.83 -7.15 -22.63
C MET A 290 0.80 -6.00 -23.65
N ASP A 291 1.42 -6.17 -24.81
CA ASP A 291 1.46 -5.18 -25.88
C ASP A 291 0.13 -4.98 -26.61
N GLU A 292 -0.85 -5.86 -26.39
CA GLU A 292 -2.22 -5.63 -26.85
C GLU A 292 -2.94 -4.55 -26.01
N TYR A 293 -2.48 -4.27 -24.79
CA TYR A 293 -3.11 -3.34 -23.86
C TYR A 293 -2.37 -2.01 -23.73
N LEU A 294 -1.06 -2.06 -23.71
CA LEU A 294 -0.23 -0.88 -23.48
C LEU A 294 1.19 -1.06 -24.04
N PRO A 295 1.91 0.05 -24.33
CA PRO A 295 3.29 -0.03 -24.79
C PRO A 295 4.19 -0.55 -23.67
N ILE A 296 5.15 -1.41 -24.09
CA ILE A 296 6.15 -2.02 -23.20
C ILE A 296 7.58 -1.68 -23.67
N TYR A 297 8.55 -1.88 -22.79
CA TYR A 297 9.97 -1.83 -23.13
C TYR A 297 10.72 -2.91 -22.34
N ARG A 298 11.96 -3.19 -22.75
CA ARG A 298 12.82 -4.12 -22.01
C ARG A 298 13.66 -3.34 -21.00
N GLY A 299 13.57 -3.78 -19.75
CA GLY A 299 14.37 -3.27 -18.65
C GLY A 299 15.84 -3.71 -18.73
N LYS A 300 16.64 -3.28 -17.76
CA LYS A 300 18.11 -3.51 -17.76
C LYS A 300 18.50 -4.99 -17.68
N LYS A 301 17.64 -5.85 -17.14
CA LYS A 301 17.85 -7.31 -17.01
C LYS A 301 17.11 -8.10 -18.11
N GLY A 302 16.55 -7.41 -19.12
CA GLY A 302 15.77 -8.02 -20.19
C GLY A 302 14.29 -8.29 -19.85
N GLU A 303 13.85 -7.92 -18.63
CA GLU A 303 12.46 -8.03 -18.19
C GLU A 303 11.53 -7.11 -19.00
N LEU A 304 10.28 -7.53 -19.18
CA LEU A 304 9.23 -6.67 -19.74
C LEU A 304 8.80 -5.65 -18.70
N VAL A 305 8.71 -4.38 -19.11
CA VAL A 305 8.29 -3.27 -18.27
C VAL A 305 7.26 -2.42 -19.01
N THR A 306 6.17 -2.06 -18.35
CA THR A 306 5.15 -1.18 -18.93
C THR A 306 5.72 0.23 -19.14
N GLN A 307 5.28 0.93 -20.19
CA GLN A 307 5.59 2.37 -20.34
C GLN A 307 4.61 3.26 -19.58
N PHE A 308 3.56 2.70 -19.02
CA PHE A 308 2.59 3.36 -18.16
C PHE A 308 2.94 3.14 -16.68
N ASP A 309 2.74 4.19 -15.85
CA ASP A 309 2.85 4.07 -14.42
C ASP A 309 1.65 3.31 -13.82
N MET A 310 1.74 2.99 -12.53
CA MET A 310 0.75 2.22 -11.79
C MET A 310 -0.69 2.75 -11.98
N LYS A 311 -0.88 4.07 -11.96
CA LYS A 311 -2.23 4.66 -12.10
C LYS A 311 -2.80 4.49 -13.51
N MET A 312 -1.96 4.61 -14.52
CA MET A 312 -2.37 4.41 -15.91
C MET A 312 -2.60 2.94 -16.21
N VAL A 313 -1.78 2.03 -15.67
CA VAL A 313 -2.00 0.58 -15.75
C VAL A 313 -3.36 0.18 -15.18
N GLU A 314 -3.71 0.67 -13.99
CA GLU A 314 -5.03 0.44 -13.38
C GLU A 314 -6.16 1.07 -14.23
N LYS A 315 -5.93 2.24 -14.80
CA LYS A 315 -6.93 2.96 -15.60
C LYS A 315 -7.26 2.24 -16.91
N VAL A 316 -6.31 1.55 -17.52
CA VAL A 316 -6.57 0.71 -18.71
C VAL A 316 -7.15 -0.66 -18.35
N GLY A 317 -7.48 -0.90 -17.08
CA GLY A 317 -8.17 -2.11 -16.63
C GLY A 317 -7.27 -3.30 -16.29
N LEU A 318 -5.96 -3.15 -16.32
CA LEU A 318 -5.04 -4.20 -15.95
C LEU A 318 -4.91 -4.32 -14.42
N VAL A 319 -4.75 -5.56 -13.96
CA VAL A 319 -4.65 -5.86 -12.53
C VAL A 319 -3.18 -5.94 -12.12
N LYS A 320 -2.82 -5.17 -11.10
CA LYS A 320 -1.50 -5.23 -10.49
C LYS A 320 -1.48 -6.16 -9.29
N PHE A 321 -0.32 -6.77 -9.06
CA PHE A 321 0.00 -7.52 -7.85
C PHE A 321 1.30 -6.94 -7.25
N ASP A 322 1.28 -6.61 -5.96
CA ASP A 322 2.45 -6.01 -5.31
C ASP A 322 3.25 -7.10 -4.58
N PHE A 323 4.37 -7.49 -5.19
CA PHE A 323 5.33 -8.45 -4.66
C PHE A 323 6.43 -7.70 -3.90
N LEU A 324 6.19 -7.45 -2.62
CA LEU A 324 7.13 -6.70 -1.79
C LEU A 324 8.27 -7.61 -1.33
N GLY A 325 9.52 -7.12 -1.41
CA GLY A 325 10.68 -7.78 -0.82
C GLY A 325 10.93 -7.22 0.58
N LEU A 326 10.84 -8.06 1.60
CA LEU A 326 11.05 -7.66 2.98
C LEU A 326 12.30 -8.35 3.56
N ARG A 327 13.32 -7.56 3.93
CA ARG A 327 14.58 -8.06 4.51
C ARG A 327 14.37 -8.81 5.81
N THR A 328 13.39 -8.39 6.60
CA THR A 328 13.05 -9.07 7.87
C THR A 328 12.61 -10.51 7.62
N MET A 329 11.90 -10.79 6.52
CA MET A 329 11.55 -12.17 6.16
C MET A 329 12.79 -13.01 5.84
N THR A 330 13.80 -12.42 5.17
CA THR A 330 15.09 -13.06 4.94
C THR A 330 15.83 -13.32 6.25
N LEU A 331 15.83 -12.37 7.18
CA LEU A 331 16.44 -12.52 8.49
C LEU A 331 15.80 -13.67 9.29
N ILE A 332 14.47 -13.73 9.32
CA ILE A 332 13.73 -14.80 10.00
C ILE A 332 14.05 -16.16 9.38
N ASP A 333 14.02 -16.29 8.04
CA ASP A 333 14.36 -17.54 7.33
C ASP A 333 15.78 -18.02 7.69
N ASN A 334 16.75 -17.12 7.64
CA ASN A 334 18.14 -17.45 7.98
C ASN A 334 18.30 -17.82 9.46
N THR A 335 17.55 -17.18 10.36
CA THR A 335 17.57 -17.50 11.79
C THR A 335 17.02 -18.90 12.07
N LEU A 336 15.88 -19.26 11.46
CA LEU A 336 15.29 -20.60 11.59
C LEU A 336 16.25 -21.67 11.09
N LYS A 337 16.88 -21.47 9.93
CA LYS A 337 17.88 -22.37 9.37
C LYS A 337 19.11 -22.52 10.28
N ALA A 338 19.61 -21.42 10.81
CA ALA A 338 20.74 -21.45 11.73
C ALA A 338 20.43 -22.21 13.05
N ILE A 339 19.19 -22.19 13.51
CA ILE A 339 18.71 -22.99 14.65
C ILE A 339 18.76 -24.50 14.29
N GLU A 340 18.26 -24.86 13.09
CA GLU A 340 18.25 -26.24 12.60
C GLU A 340 19.66 -26.78 12.35
N GLU A 341 20.56 -25.97 11.79
CA GLU A 341 21.97 -26.31 11.58
C GLU A 341 22.72 -26.60 12.91
N GLN A 342 22.25 -26.01 14.02
CA GLN A 342 22.76 -26.35 15.37
C GLN A 342 22.14 -27.64 15.94
N GLY A 343 21.33 -28.37 15.16
CA GLY A 343 20.66 -29.59 15.63
C GLY A 343 19.47 -29.33 16.56
N LYS A 344 18.97 -28.07 16.62
CA LYS A 344 17.81 -27.70 17.43
C LYS A 344 16.57 -27.65 16.55
N LYS A 345 15.39 -27.88 17.15
CA LYS A 345 14.12 -27.73 16.44
C LYS A 345 13.77 -26.24 16.32
N ALA A 346 13.60 -25.76 15.10
CA ALA A 346 13.09 -24.42 14.87
C ALA A 346 11.63 -24.27 15.36
N PRO A 347 11.26 -23.13 15.94
CA PRO A 347 9.89 -22.87 16.35
C PRO A 347 8.95 -22.74 15.14
N ASN A 348 7.71 -23.20 15.30
CA ASN A 348 6.67 -22.90 14.32
C ASN A 348 6.11 -21.50 14.59
N LEU A 349 6.37 -20.56 13.68
CA LEU A 349 5.98 -19.17 13.85
C LEU A 349 4.47 -18.91 13.77
N ASP A 350 3.71 -19.82 13.17
CA ASP A 350 2.24 -19.68 13.04
C ASP A 350 1.50 -19.97 14.37
N ILE A 351 2.17 -20.62 15.33
CA ILE A 351 1.57 -21.03 16.61
C ILE A 351 2.41 -20.60 17.84
N LEU A 352 3.18 -19.53 17.70
CA LEU A 352 3.94 -19.00 18.84
C LEU A 352 3.00 -18.50 19.94
N PRO A 353 3.30 -18.84 21.23
CA PRO A 353 2.56 -18.26 22.34
C PRO A 353 2.84 -16.75 22.41
N LEU A 354 1.79 -15.93 22.47
CA LEU A 354 1.89 -14.48 22.60
C LEU A 354 1.91 -13.99 24.05
N THR A 355 2.21 -14.88 24.99
CA THR A 355 2.13 -14.60 26.45
C THR A 355 3.48 -14.73 27.16
N ASP A 356 4.58 -14.81 26.42
CA ASP A 356 5.92 -14.97 27.00
C ASP A 356 6.39 -13.68 27.71
N PRO A 357 6.55 -13.71 29.06
CA PRO A 357 6.90 -12.53 29.84
C PRO A 357 8.32 -12.03 29.57
N ASP A 358 9.27 -12.93 29.24
CA ASP A 358 10.66 -12.55 28.95
C ASP A 358 10.73 -11.70 27.66
N THR A 359 9.89 -12.03 26.68
CA THR A 359 9.77 -11.23 25.46
C THR A 359 9.22 -9.82 25.77
N TYR A 360 8.18 -9.69 26.61
CA TYR A 360 7.66 -8.38 27.01
C TYR A 360 8.65 -7.57 27.86
N ASP A 361 9.49 -8.21 28.64
CA ASP A 361 10.57 -7.53 29.36
C ASP A 361 11.59 -6.90 28.41
N VAL A 362 11.97 -7.58 27.32
CA VAL A 362 12.80 -6.99 26.25
C VAL A 362 12.20 -5.72 25.68
N PHE A 363 10.90 -5.73 25.38
CA PHE A 363 10.19 -4.54 24.91
C PHE A 363 10.14 -3.43 25.98
N SER A 364 9.87 -3.79 27.23
CA SER A 364 9.76 -2.85 28.34
C SER A 364 11.08 -2.16 28.69
N ARG A 365 12.22 -2.82 28.49
CA ARG A 365 13.56 -2.23 28.58
C ARG A 365 13.92 -1.42 27.34
N GLY A 366 13.19 -1.58 26.24
CA GLY A 366 13.50 -0.99 24.94
C GLY A 366 14.77 -1.58 24.31
N ASP A 367 15.10 -2.84 24.60
CA ASP A 367 16.23 -3.58 24.05
C ASP A 367 15.86 -4.20 22.69
N THR A 368 15.30 -3.38 21.81
CA THR A 368 14.67 -3.79 20.55
C THR A 368 15.52 -3.46 19.32
N ASP A 369 16.83 -3.37 19.45
CA ASP A 369 17.75 -3.22 18.31
C ASP A 369 17.62 -4.42 17.37
N GLY A 370 17.37 -4.16 16.06
CA GLY A 370 17.15 -5.18 15.05
C GLY A 370 15.75 -5.82 15.06
N VAL A 371 14.86 -5.40 15.97
CA VAL A 371 13.46 -5.84 15.94
C VAL A 371 12.65 -4.92 15.03
N PHE A 372 12.09 -5.51 13.97
CA PHE A 372 11.38 -4.77 12.91
C PHE A 372 10.35 -3.78 13.44
N GLN A 373 10.39 -2.55 12.94
CA GLN A 373 9.50 -1.42 13.26
C GLN A 373 9.58 -0.86 14.70
N VAL A 374 10.32 -1.47 15.60
CA VAL A 374 10.40 -1.03 17.01
C VAL A 374 11.82 -0.64 17.46
N GLU A 375 12.76 -0.49 16.53
CA GLU A 375 14.19 -0.25 16.77
C GLU A 375 14.60 1.24 16.83
N SER A 376 13.73 2.17 16.39
CA SER A 376 14.07 3.59 16.40
C SER A 376 14.17 4.12 17.84
N SER A 377 15.08 5.08 18.09
CA SER A 377 15.31 5.65 19.42
C SER A 377 14.04 6.20 20.08
N GLY A 378 13.19 6.87 19.29
CA GLY A 378 11.90 7.38 19.78
C GLY A 378 10.91 6.26 20.13
N MET A 379 10.79 5.22 19.28
CA MET A 379 9.94 4.06 19.58
C MET A 379 10.41 3.34 20.85
N ARG A 380 11.73 3.12 21.01
CA ARG A 380 12.31 2.50 22.21
C ARG A 380 12.01 3.32 23.47
N GLN A 381 12.00 4.66 23.40
CA GLN A 381 11.62 5.51 24.52
C GLN A 381 10.15 5.31 24.91
N TYR A 382 9.23 5.28 23.93
CA TYR A 382 7.81 5.03 24.21
C TYR A 382 7.54 3.62 24.71
N LEU A 383 8.26 2.60 24.25
CA LEU A 383 8.17 1.24 24.78
C LEU A 383 8.55 1.17 26.27
N ARG A 384 9.61 1.89 26.69
CA ARG A 384 9.99 2.01 28.12
C ARG A 384 8.94 2.69 28.96
N MET A 385 8.22 3.67 28.41
CA MET A 385 7.12 4.35 29.08
C MET A 385 5.87 3.46 29.14
N LEU A 386 5.54 2.77 28.05
CA LEU A 386 4.38 1.91 27.92
C LEU A 386 4.49 0.65 28.81
N ARG A 387 5.69 0.06 28.91
CA ARG A 387 5.95 -1.23 29.57
C ARG A 387 4.94 -2.29 29.11
N PRO A 388 4.99 -2.70 27.85
CA PRO A 388 4.02 -3.64 27.31
C PRO A 388 4.07 -4.97 28.07
N ASN A 389 2.92 -5.55 28.36
CA ASN A 389 2.76 -6.82 29.04
C ASN A 389 1.80 -7.78 28.33
N CYS A 390 1.26 -7.36 27.19
CA CYS A 390 0.44 -8.15 26.28
C CYS A 390 0.70 -7.73 24.82
N PHE A 391 0.24 -8.55 23.88
CA PHE A 391 0.49 -8.31 22.46
C PHE A 391 -0.27 -7.10 21.95
N GLU A 392 -1.46 -6.85 22.50
CA GLU A 392 -2.32 -5.71 22.17
C GLU A 392 -1.63 -4.36 22.44
N ASP A 393 -0.80 -4.28 23.48
CA ASP A 393 -0.01 -3.08 23.76
C ASP A 393 0.99 -2.76 22.64
N ILE A 394 1.62 -3.80 22.08
CA ILE A 394 2.57 -3.66 20.97
C ILE A 394 1.82 -3.23 19.71
N ILE A 395 0.66 -3.85 19.42
CA ILE A 395 -0.21 -3.47 18.30
C ILE A 395 -0.62 -2.00 18.42
N ALA A 396 -1.08 -1.60 19.61
CA ALA A 396 -1.50 -0.22 19.87
C ALA A 396 -0.34 0.77 19.71
N MET A 397 0.86 0.45 20.22
CA MET A 397 2.03 1.30 20.08
C MET A 397 2.44 1.47 18.62
N LEU A 398 2.42 0.42 17.79
CA LEU A 398 2.68 0.51 16.35
C LEU A 398 1.66 1.38 15.60
N ALA A 399 0.43 1.43 16.07
CA ALA A 399 -0.60 2.30 15.52
C ALA A 399 -0.45 3.77 15.98
N LEU A 400 -0.09 3.98 17.25
CA LEU A 400 0.01 5.28 17.92
C LEU A 400 1.33 6.02 17.59
N TYR A 401 2.41 5.30 17.33
CA TYR A 401 3.71 5.92 17.02
C TYR A 401 3.75 6.46 15.59
N ARG A 402 2.97 7.52 15.36
CA ARG A 402 2.86 8.24 14.08
C ARG A 402 2.77 9.74 14.36
N PRO A 403 3.19 10.61 13.40
CA PRO A 403 3.20 12.08 13.61
C PRO A 403 1.89 12.67 14.12
N GLY A 404 0.75 12.18 13.67
CA GLY A 404 -0.57 12.67 14.12
C GLY A 404 -0.82 12.39 15.60
N PRO A 405 -0.88 11.12 16.05
CA PRO A 405 -1.09 10.77 17.45
C PRO A 405 -0.01 11.32 18.40
N LEU A 406 1.27 11.33 17.96
CA LEU A 406 2.37 11.90 18.73
C LEU A 406 2.17 13.42 18.95
N GLY A 407 1.79 14.15 17.91
CA GLY A 407 1.59 15.59 17.98
C GLY A 407 0.34 16.02 18.74
N SER A 408 -0.64 15.13 18.93
CA SER A 408 -1.89 15.41 19.65
C SER A 408 -1.87 15.04 21.14
N GLY A 409 -0.79 14.41 21.64
CA GLY A 409 -0.71 13.91 23.03
C GLY A 409 -1.48 12.62 23.30
N MET A 410 -2.06 12.00 22.25
CA MET A 410 -2.85 10.78 22.35
C MET A 410 -2.04 9.59 22.89
N VAL A 411 -0.76 9.52 22.57
CA VAL A 411 0.15 8.46 23.02
C VAL A 411 0.35 8.54 24.54
N ASP A 412 0.61 9.76 25.04
CA ASP A 412 0.82 9.98 26.48
C ASP A 412 -0.45 9.68 27.27
N GLU A 413 -1.61 10.05 26.74
CA GLU A 413 -2.91 9.73 27.36
C GLU A 413 -3.16 8.23 27.42
N PHE A 414 -2.89 7.51 26.33
CA PHE A 414 -3.00 6.04 26.30
C PHE A 414 -2.12 5.39 27.38
N ILE A 415 -0.85 5.82 27.48
CA ILE A 415 0.08 5.28 28.47
C ILE A 415 -0.39 5.57 29.91
N LYS A 416 -0.82 6.79 30.21
CA LYS A 416 -1.31 7.17 31.54
C LYS A 416 -2.56 6.38 31.93
N ARG A 417 -3.50 6.18 31.02
CA ARG A 417 -4.69 5.38 31.26
C ARG A 417 -4.36 3.91 31.48
N LYS A 418 -3.44 3.34 30.72
CA LYS A 418 -2.94 1.97 30.93
C LYS A 418 -2.37 1.79 32.33
N HIS A 419 -1.60 2.76 32.84
CA HIS A 419 -0.98 2.69 34.16
C HIS A 419 -1.90 3.12 35.30
N GLY A 420 -3.15 3.51 35.01
CA GLY A 420 -4.10 3.95 36.01
C GLY A 420 -3.80 5.34 36.62
N GLU A 421 -2.92 6.12 35.95
CA GLU A 421 -2.62 7.50 36.35
C GLU A 421 -3.75 8.47 35.98
N VAL A 422 -4.58 8.10 35.01
CA VAL A 422 -5.78 8.79 34.56
C VAL A 422 -6.91 7.77 34.40
N ASP A 423 -8.09 8.11 34.87
CA ASP A 423 -9.27 7.24 34.76
C ASP A 423 -9.65 6.99 33.30
N VAL A 424 -10.02 5.74 33.00
CA VAL A 424 -10.55 5.40 31.68
C VAL A 424 -11.97 5.93 31.56
N THR A 425 -12.19 6.78 30.57
CA THR A 425 -13.50 7.37 30.28
C THR A 425 -13.91 7.09 28.84
N TYR A 426 -15.22 6.90 28.63
CA TYR A 426 -15.80 6.70 27.31
C TYR A 426 -16.69 7.87 26.94
N PRO A 427 -16.64 8.40 25.70
CA PRO A 427 -17.52 9.49 25.24
C PRO A 427 -19.01 9.17 25.44
N LEU A 428 -19.37 7.91 25.21
CA LEU A 428 -20.69 7.35 25.46
C LEU A 428 -20.53 5.97 26.13
N PRO A 429 -21.37 5.56 27.08
CA PRO A 429 -21.30 4.24 27.73
C PRO A 429 -21.39 3.07 26.75
N SER A 430 -22.13 3.24 25.64
CA SER A 430 -22.25 2.24 24.57
C SER A 430 -20.94 1.94 23.82
N LEU A 431 -19.93 2.80 23.96
CA LEU A 431 -18.62 2.65 23.31
C LEU A 431 -17.60 1.86 24.13
N GLU A 432 -17.94 1.50 25.38
CA GLU A 432 -17.05 0.70 26.22
C GLU A 432 -16.62 -0.59 25.53
N GLY A 433 -17.56 -1.30 24.91
CA GLY A 433 -17.29 -2.59 24.25
C GLY A 433 -16.26 -2.51 23.13
N CYS A 434 -16.19 -1.39 22.38
CA CYS A 434 -15.24 -1.23 21.28
C CYS A 434 -13.96 -0.47 21.66
N LEU A 435 -13.93 0.24 22.81
CA LEU A 435 -12.79 1.05 23.22
C LEU A 435 -12.07 0.53 24.47
N LYS A 436 -12.56 -0.54 25.08
CA LYS A 436 -12.01 -1.11 26.32
C LYS A 436 -10.53 -1.50 26.16
N ASP A 437 -10.19 -2.21 25.10
CA ASP A 437 -8.83 -2.71 24.85
C ASP A 437 -7.83 -1.60 24.51
N THR A 438 -8.33 -0.39 24.25
CA THR A 438 -7.52 0.80 24.01
C THR A 438 -7.72 1.88 25.07
N TYR A 439 -8.16 1.49 26.25
CA TYR A 439 -8.34 2.38 27.43
C TYR A 439 -9.18 3.62 27.12
N GLY A 440 -10.22 3.48 26.29
CA GLY A 440 -11.09 4.58 25.86
C GLY A 440 -10.52 5.52 24.81
N VAL A 441 -9.34 5.22 24.26
CA VAL A 441 -8.72 5.99 23.16
C VAL A 441 -9.10 5.38 21.83
N ILE A 442 -9.47 6.20 20.85
CA ILE A 442 -9.75 5.75 19.47
C ILE A 442 -8.40 5.60 18.75
N VAL A 443 -7.95 4.36 18.55
CA VAL A 443 -6.65 4.04 17.94
C VAL A 443 -6.80 3.48 16.54
N TYR A 444 -7.78 2.57 16.33
CA TYR A 444 -7.90 1.80 15.11
C TYR A 444 -8.99 2.32 14.18
N GLN A 445 -8.81 2.08 12.89
CA GLN A 445 -9.81 2.42 11.87
C GLN A 445 -11.10 1.62 12.06
N GLU A 446 -10.99 0.39 12.51
CA GLU A 446 -12.10 -0.49 12.87
C GLU A 446 -12.96 0.13 13.99
N GLN A 447 -12.33 0.74 14.98
CA GLN A 447 -13.05 1.45 16.05
C GLN A 447 -13.85 2.64 15.52
N VAL A 448 -13.31 3.40 14.57
CA VAL A 448 -14.05 4.48 13.89
C VAL A 448 -15.29 3.94 13.20
N MET A 449 -15.18 2.81 12.50
CA MET A 449 -16.32 2.16 11.82
C MET A 449 -17.34 1.62 12.81
N GLN A 450 -16.89 0.97 13.89
CA GLN A 450 -17.77 0.47 14.96
C GLN A 450 -18.49 1.62 15.69
N ILE A 451 -17.81 2.71 15.96
CA ILE A 451 -18.43 3.92 16.56
C ILE A 451 -19.54 4.46 15.64
N ALA A 452 -19.29 4.55 14.33
CA ALA A 452 -20.30 4.99 13.39
C ALA A 452 -21.53 4.07 13.37
N GLN A 453 -21.33 2.76 13.48
CA GLN A 453 -22.38 1.77 13.55
C GLN A 453 -23.17 1.88 14.88
N ILE A 454 -22.47 1.89 16.01
CA ILE A 454 -23.07 1.89 17.35
C ILE A 454 -23.83 3.21 17.61
N VAL A 455 -23.21 4.35 17.29
CA VAL A 455 -23.77 5.65 17.63
C VAL A 455 -24.79 6.13 16.59
N ALA A 456 -24.44 6.02 15.31
CA ALA A 456 -25.22 6.63 14.24
C ALA A 456 -25.96 5.63 13.33
N GLY A 457 -25.87 4.32 13.61
CA GLY A 457 -26.62 3.28 12.90
C GLY A 457 -26.15 3.06 11.45
N TYR A 458 -24.88 3.35 11.16
CA TYR A 458 -24.31 3.08 9.85
C TYR A 458 -24.27 1.57 9.57
N THR A 459 -24.38 1.20 8.29
CA THR A 459 -23.89 -0.10 7.81
C THR A 459 -22.38 -0.11 7.90
N LEU A 460 -21.74 -1.29 7.94
CA LEU A 460 -20.29 -1.38 7.91
C LEU A 460 -19.71 -0.79 6.59
N GLY A 461 -20.44 -0.97 5.47
CA GLY A 461 -20.09 -0.36 4.19
C GLY A 461 -20.11 1.17 4.25
N GLY A 462 -21.18 1.76 4.77
CA GLY A 462 -21.29 3.21 4.97
C GLY A 462 -20.24 3.75 5.94
N ALA A 463 -19.93 3.00 7.01
CA ALA A 463 -18.87 3.37 7.95
C ALA A 463 -17.47 3.40 7.31
N ASP A 464 -17.18 2.52 6.32
CA ASP A 464 -15.94 2.60 5.54
C ASP A 464 -15.88 3.88 4.69
N LEU A 465 -17.01 4.31 4.12
CA LEU A 465 -17.08 5.58 3.36
C LEU A 465 -16.77 6.78 4.26
N LEU A 466 -17.36 6.83 5.47
CA LEU A 466 -17.05 7.86 6.49
C LEU A 466 -15.55 7.87 6.83
N ARG A 467 -14.99 6.71 7.20
CA ARG A 467 -13.56 6.57 7.53
C ARG A 467 -12.66 7.08 6.41
N ARG A 468 -13.00 6.78 5.16
CA ARG A 468 -12.23 7.25 3.98
C ARG A 468 -12.34 8.74 3.75
N ALA A 469 -13.53 9.33 3.96
CA ALA A 469 -13.72 10.78 3.88
C ALA A 469 -12.81 11.49 4.88
N MET A 470 -12.71 10.98 6.12
CA MET A 470 -11.78 11.47 7.13
C MET A 470 -10.32 11.36 6.67
N GLY A 471 -9.92 10.20 6.13
CA GLY A 471 -8.54 9.94 5.69
C GLY A 471 -8.09 10.80 4.51
N LYS A 472 -8.98 11.03 3.52
CA LYS A 472 -8.69 11.85 2.33
C LYS A 472 -8.74 13.35 2.58
N LYS A 473 -9.21 13.80 3.76
CA LYS A 473 -9.40 15.21 4.13
C LYS A 473 -10.22 16.01 3.10
N ASN A 474 -11.23 15.37 2.49
CA ASN A 474 -12.14 16.00 1.57
C ASN A 474 -13.22 16.77 2.36
N ALA A 475 -13.18 18.10 2.33
CA ALA A 475 -14.07 18.94 3.13
C ALA A 475 -15.56 18.77 2.78
N GLU A 476 -15.90 18.59 1.49
CA GLU A 476 -17.30 18.39 1.06
C GLU A 476 -17.85 17.04 1.51
N ALA A 477 -17.06 15.96 1.30
CA ALA A 477 -17.42 14.64 1.78
C ALA A 477 -17.57 14.62 3.29
N MET A 478 -16.66 15.26 4.03
CA MET A 478 -16.72 15.37 5.49
C MET A 478 -17.95 16.14 5.97
N ALA A 479 -18.35 17.22 5.29
CA ALA A 479 -19.55 17.97 5.66
C ALA A 479 -20.82 17.13 5.49
N LYS A 480 -20.90 16.34 4.39
CA LYS A 480 -22.01 15.41 4.15
C LYS A 480 -22.06 14.31 5.23
N GLU A 481 -20.93 13.66 5.49
CA GLU A 481 -20.83 12.59 6.49
C GLU A 481 -21.13 13.10 7.89
N ARG A 482 -20.71 14.33 8.25
CA ARG A 482 -21.05 14.95 9.53
C ARG A 482 -22.57 15.06 9.74
N THR A 483 -23.30 15.48 8.71
CA THR A 483 -24.76 15.59 8.77
C THR A 483 -25.39 14.21 8.98
N LEU A 484 -24.99 13.22 8.17
CA LEU A 484 -25.50 11.85 8.28
C LEU A 484 -25.22 11.25 9.66
N PHE A 485 -24.00 11.44 10.19
CA PHE A 485 -23.62 10.93 11.49
C PHE A 485 -24.45 11.56 12.62
N VAL A 486 -24.60 12.89 12.62
CA VAL A 486 -25.37 13.60 13.65
C VAL A 486 -26.84 13.21 13.61
N ASP A 487 -27.44 13.17 12.43
CA ASP A 487 -28.86 12.79 12.25
C ASP A 487 -29.11 11.33 12.69
N GLY A 488 -28.19 10.42 12.33
CA GLY A 488 -28.23 9.03 12.78
C GLY A 488 -28.10 8.90 14.30
N ALA A 489 -27.16 9.62 14.91
CA ALA A 489 -26.94 9.61 16.34
C ALA A 489 -28.16 10.14 17.12
N VAL A 490 -28.77 11.21 16.65
CA VAL A 490 -30.02 11.76 17.23
C VAL A 490 -31.15 10.76 17.11
N LYS A 491 -31.31 10.10 15.97
CA LYS A 491 -32.31 9.04 15.77
C LYS A 491 -32.11 7.87 16.73
N ASN A 492 -30.86 7.55 17.07
CA ASN A 492 -30.50 6.48 18.01
C ASN A 492 -30.47 6.94 19.48
N GLY A 493 -30.99 8.14 19.80
CA GLY A 493 -31.18 8.62 21.17
C GLY A 493 -30.01 9.39 21.77
N THR A 494 -28.97 9.73 20.97
CA THR A 494 -27.87 10.61 21.41
C THR A 494 -28.28 12.06 21.24
N SER A 495 -28.04 12.92 22.25
CA SER A 495 -28.35 14.34 22.09
C SER A 495 -27.42 15.03 21.06
N LYS A 496 -27.94 16.03 20.35
CA LYS A 496 -27.19 16.77 19.32
C LYS A 496 -25.99 17.53 19.89
N GLU A 497 -25.99 17.79 21.19
CA GLU A 497 -24.94 18.52 21.91
C GLU A 497 -23.75 17.63 22.29
N LYS A 498 -23.95 16.33 22.37
CA LYS A 498 -22.92 15.31 22.58
C LYS A 498 -22.30 14.88 21.24
#